data_d5c63a79ec42f643399dfe374187e1e1
#
_entry.id   d5c63a79ec42f643399dfe374187e1e1
#
_cell.length_a   1.000
_cell.length_b   1.000
_cell.length_c   1.000
_cell.angle_alpha   90.00
_cell.angle_beta   90.00
_cell.angle_gamma   90.00
#
_symmetry.space_group_name_H-M   'P 1'
#
loop_
_entity.id
_entity.type
_entity.pdbx_description
1 polymer ?
#
loop_
_entity_poly.entity_id
_entity_poly.type
_entity_poly.pdbx_seq_one_letter_code
_entity_poly.pdbx_strand_id
1 'polypeptide(L)'
;LSSDDSKIDAAYTYAEEISHGKDTLSGHWEITGVPVLFDWGYFPQHLKCFPKELVEKIIKQGNLPGVLGEKHASGTEIIKELGEEHLKTGKPIIYTSADSVLQIAAHEEVFGLERLYELCKICYELVKPYHIARVIARPFVGTRAEDFVRTGNRHDYAVPAPADTLLDKLVAAGGSVYAVGKIADIFAHRGITKHYPASGLDKLFAAALQAVQEAPDNSLVFVNFVDFDSSFGHRRDVE
;
A
#
# COMPACT_ATOMS: atom_id res chain seq x y z
N LEU A 1 -23.42 6.73 23.23
CA LEU A 1 -22.60 7.72 23.94
C LEU A 1 -23.43 8.30 25.09
N SER A 2 -22.89 8.28 26.31
CA SER A 2 -23.55 8.83 27.50
C SER A 2 -23.67 10.35 27.39
N SER A 3 -24.83 10.89 27.70
CA SER A 3 -25.09 12.33 27.74
C SER A 3 -24.68 13.02 29.05
N ASP A 4 -23.83 12.37 29.85
CA ASP A 4 -23.32 12.96 31.10
C ASP A 4 -22.08 13.80 30.80
N ASP A 5 -22.30 15.04 30.42
CA ASP A 5 -21.27 16.03 30.03
C ASP A 5 -20.33 16.41 31.20
N SER A 6 -20.65 16.02 32.42
CA SER A 6 -19.87 16.40 33.63
C SER A 6 -18.55 15.64 33.81
N LYS A 7 -18.25 14.65 32.93
CA LYS A 7 -17.06 13.79 32.95
C LYS A 7 -16.33 13.65 31.61
N ILE A 8 -16.53 14.60 30.71
CA ILE A 8 -15.89 14.56 29.39
C ILE A 8 -14.48 15.15 29.50
N ASP A 9 -13.47 14.29 29.39
CA ASP A 9 -12.04 14.66 29.36
C ASP A 9 -11.50 14.80 27.93
N ALA A 10 -12.36 14.60 26.92
CA ALA A 10 -11.99 14.59 25.51
C ALA A 10 -13.00 15.34 24.67
N ALA A 11 -12.57 15.84 23.51
CA ALA A 11 -13.43 16.37 22.48
C ALA A 11 -13.64 15.35 21.35
N TYR A 12 -14.83 15.33 20.76
CA TYR A 12 -15.11 14.55 19.54
C TYR A 12 -15.74 15.45 18.50
N THR A 13 -15.52 15.11 17.24
CA THR A 13 -16.11 15.80 16.11
C THR A 13 -16.15 14.87 14.90
N TYR A 14 -16.71 15.34 13.83
CA TYR A 14 -16.63 14.72 12.51
C TYR A 14 -16.00 15.68 11.52
N ALA A 15 -15.36 15.13 10.50
CA ALA A 15 -14.86 15.88 9.36
C ALA A 15 -15.33 15.21 8.08
N GLU A 16 -15.70 16.00 7.09
CA GLU A 16 -16.04 15.53 5.77
C GLU A 16 -14.77 15.54 4.90
N GLU A 17 -14.47 14.43 4.24
CA GLU A 17 -13.36 14.33 3.32
C GLU A 17 -13.65 15.11 2.04
N ILE A 18 -12.70 15.95 1.62
CA ILE A 18 -12.77 16.71 0.37
C ILE A 18 -11.93 16.13 -0.76
N SER A 19 -11.07 15.15 -0.47
CA SER A 19 -10.30 14.42 -1.49
C SER A 19 -11.22 13.67 -2.45
N HIS A 20 -10.86 13.65 -3.74
CA HIS A 20 -11.65 12.95 -4.77
C HIS A 20 -11.50 11.42 -4.68
N GLY A 21 -10.36 10.93 -4.20
CA GLY A 21 -10.08 9.51 -4.07
C GLY A 21 -10.57 8.96 -2.73
N LYS A 22 -11.06 7.73 -2.73
CA LYS A 22 -11.44 6.97 -1.53
C LYS A 22 -10.36 5.96 -1.11
N ASP A 23 -9.18 6.08 -1.64
CA ASP A 23 -8.08 5.17 -1.34
C ASP A 23 -7.32 5.61 -0.08
N THR A 24 -6.53 4.68 0.46
CA THR A 24 -5.78 4.88 1.70
C THR A 24 -4.85 6.11 1.66
N LEU A 25 -4.25 6.42 0.51
CA LEU A 25 -3.32 7.56 0.39
C LEU A 25 -4.09 8.87 0.55
N SER A 26 -5.21 9.04 -0.18
CA SER A 26 -6.03 10.25 -0.15
C SER A 26 -6.47 10.59 1.26
N GLY A 27 -7.09 9.65 1.98
CA GLY A 27 -7.56 9.88 3.34
C GLY A 27 -6.44 10.22 4.33
N HIS A 28 -5.31 9.50 4.28
CA HIS A 28 -4.21 9.77 5.21
C HIS A 28 -3.47 11.08 4.91
N TRP A 29 -3.30 11.44 3.65
CA TRP A 29 -2.70 12.72 3.30
C TRP A 29 -3.61 13.89 3.68
N GLU A 30 -4.93 13.75 3.48
CA GLU A 30 -5.88 14.77 3.89
C GLU A 30 -5.92 14.98 5.41
N ILE A 31 -5.93 13.90 6.22
CA ILE A 31 -5.81 14.00 7.68
C ILE A 31 -4.55 14.78 8.09
N THR A 32 -3.49 14.71 7.30
CA THR A 32 -2.24 15.43 7.54
C THR A 32 -2.11 16.75 6.78
N GLY A 33 -3.22 17.27 6.26
CA GLY A 33 -3.34 18.61 5.69
C GLY A 33 -3.04 18.72 4.20
N VAL A 34 -3.00 17.60 3.46
CA VAL A 34 -2.76 17.57 2.01
C VAL A 34 -3.90 16.82 1.32
N PRO A 35 -5.04 17.45 1.05
CA PRO A 35 -6.15 16.83 0.34
C PRO A 35 -5.75 16.53 -1.12
N VAL A 36 -6.26 15.43 -1.65
CA VAL A 36 -6.03 14.98 -3.03
C VAL A 36 -7.18 15.47 -3.92
N LEU A 37 -6.97 16.59 -4.59
CA LEU A 37 -7.96 17.24 -5.46
C LEU A 37 -7.78 16.89 -6.94
N PHE A 38 -7.06 15.81 -7.23
CA PHE A 38 -6.90 15.26 -8.56
C PHE A 38 -7.41 13.82 -8.60
N ASP A 39 -7.76 13.34 -9.80
CA ASP A 39 -8.23 11.97 -9.96
C ASP A 39 -7.07 11.00 -10.12
N TRP A 40 -7.12 9.92 -9.37
CA TRP A 40 -6.24 8.78 -9.61
C TRP A 40 -6.60 8.08 -10.91
N GLY A 41 -5.61 7.54 -11.58
CA GLY A 41 -5.80 6.66 -12.72
C GLY A 41 -6.20 5.25 -12.29
N TYR A 42 -7.02 4.61 -13.10
CA TYR A 42 -7.43 3.22 -12.90
C TYR A 42 -7.33 2.48 -14.22
N PHE A 43 -6.87 1.24 -14.15
CA PHE A 43 -6.90 0.39 -15.33
C PHE A 43 -8.33 -0.15 -15.56
N PRO A 44 -8.80 -0.18 -16.81
CA PRO A 44 -10.18 -0.59 -17.13
C PRO A 44 -10.44 -2.07 -16.81
N GLN A 45 -11.70 -2.40 -16.46
CA GLN A 45 -12.11 -3.76 -16.09
C GLN A 45 -12.39 -4.63 -17.32
N HIS A 46 -11.37 -4.94 -18.09
CA HIS A 46 -11.46 -5.90 -19.20
C HIS A 46 -10.17 -6.72 -19.32
N LEU A 47 -10.20 -7.78 -20.13
CA LEU A 47 -9.00 -8.55 -20.47
C LEU A 47 -7.98 -7.65 -21.18
N LYS A 48 -6.71 -7.82 -20.84
CA LYS A 48 -5.61 -6.95 -21.27
C LYS A 48 -5.87 -5.50 -20.87
N CYS A 49 -6.15 -5.30 -19.58
CA CYS A 49 -6.50 -4.00 -19.02
C CYS A 49 -5.36 -2.96 -19.08
N PHE A 50 -4.11 -3.39 -19.26
CA PHE A 50 -2.97 -2.49 -19.37
C PHE A 50 -2.78 -2.00 -20.82
N PRO A 51 -2.45 -0.72 -21.03
CA PRO A 51 -2.08 -0.21 -22.36
C PRO A 51 -0.93 -1.03 -22.96
N LYS A 52 -1.05 -1.41 -24.22
CA LYS A 52 -0.04 -2.21 -24.93
C LYS A 52 1.35 -1.60 -24.84
N GLU A 53 1.44 -0.29 -25.00
CA GLU A 53 2.70 0.46 -24.90
C GLU A 53 3.33 0.35 -23.51
N LEU A 54 2.53 0.34 -22.44
CA LEU A 54 3.01 0.15 -21.07
C LEU A 54 3.60 -1.24 -20.90
N VAL A 55 2.90 -2.27 -21.38
CA VAL A 55 3.35 -3.67 -21.29
C VAL A 55 4.65 -3.87 -22.07
N GLU A 56 4.75 -3.32 -23.27
CA GLU A 56 5.99 -3.37 -24.08
C GLU A 56 7.17 -2.69 -23.39
N LYS A 57 6.95 -1.55 -22.74
CA LYS A 57 7.98 -0.86 -21.94
C LYS A 57 8.41 -1.69 -20.71
N ILE A 58 7.45 -2.29 -20.00
CA ILE A 58 7.73 -3.17 -18.86
C ILE A 58 8.60 -4.35 -19.30
N ILE A 59 8.23 -5.03 -20.37
CA ILE A 59 8.99 -6.17 -20.91
C ILE A 59 10.41 -5.74 -21.30
N LYS A 60 10.53 -4.65 -22.03
CA LYS A 60 11.81 -4.16 -22.54
C LYS A 60 12.73 -3.70 -21.41
N GLN A 61 12.25 -2.85 -20.51
CA GLN A 61 13.08 -2.27 -19.45
C GLN A 61 13.36 -3.27 -18.33
N GLY A 62 12.41 -4.18 -18.03
CA GLY A 62 12.59 -5.27 -17.09
C GLY A 62 13.40 -6.46 -17.63
N ASN A 63 13.82 -6.40 -18.89
CA ASN A 63 14.50 -7.51 -19.60
C ASN A 63 13.77 -8.85 -19.35
N LEU A 64 12.47 -8.86 -19.67
CA LEU A 64 11.58 -9.98 -19.40
C LEU A 64 11.31 -10.79 -20.68
N PRO A 65 11.10 -12.12 -20.56
CA PRO A 65 10.65 -12.94 -21.69
C PRO A 65 9.19 -12.66 -22.11
N GLY A 66 8.48 -11.85 -21.33
CA GLY A 66 7.07 -11.48 -21.46
C GLY A 66 6.44 -11.28 -20.10
N VAL A 67 5.12 -11.13 -20.04
CA VAL A 67 4.34 -11.04 -18.83
C VAL A 67 3.14 -11.98 -18.88
N LEU A 68 2.55 -12.27 -17.72
CA LEU A 68 1.30 -13.04 -17.57
C LEU A 68 0.25 -12.17 -16.89
N GLY A 69 -1.02 -12.54 -17.02
CA GLY A 69 -2.15 -11.93 -16.34
C GLY A 69 -2.78 -10.79 -17.13
N GLU A 70 -2.30 -9.57 -17.00
CA GLU A 70 -2.83 -8.38 -17.68
C GLU A 70 -4.34 -8.14 -17.43
N LYS A 71 -4.84 -8.46 -16.22
CA LYS A 71 -6.26 -8.38 -15.89
C LYS A 71 -6.52 -7.93 -14.45
N HIS A 72 -7.78 -7.60 -14.17
CA HIS A 72 -8.26 -7.46 -12.80
C HIS A 72 -8.37 -8.83 -12.13
N ALA A 73 -7.76 -8.98 -10.94
CA ALA A 73 -7.82 -10.23 -10.20
C ALA A 73 -7.53 -10.05 -8.70
N SER A 74 -7.98 -11.01 -7.91
CA SER A 74 -7.46 -11.24 -6.56
C SER A 74 -6.04 -11.81 -6.66
N GLY A 75 -5.12 -11.29 -5.84
CA GLY A 75 -3.73 -11.76 -5.85
C GLY A 75 -3.56 -13.24 -5.51
N THR A 76 -4.43 -13.80 -4.68
CA THR A 76 -4.41 -15.23 -4.34
C THR A 76 -4.86 -16.07 -5.53
N GLU A 77 -5.95 -15.68 -6.17
CA GLU A 77 -6.52 -16.43 -7.30
C GLU A 77 -5.62 -16.38 -8.53
N ILE A 78 -5.05 -15.23 -8.87
CA ILE A 78 -4.20 -15.12 -10.06
C ILE A 78 -2.88 -15.88 -9.89
N ILE A 79 -2.35 -15.95 -8.66
CA ILE A 79 -1.15 -16.75 -8.38
C ILE A 79 -1.47 -18.25 -8.55
N LYS A 80 -2.61 -18.74 -8.07
CA LYS A 80 -3.05 -20.11 -8.30
C LYS A 80 -3.23 -20.42 -9.78
N GLU A 81 -3.80 -19.49 -10.54
CA GLU A 81 -4.08 -19.65 -11.97
C GLU A 81 -2.81 -19.67 -12.82
N LEU A 82 -1.86 -18.77 -12.54
CA LEU A 82 -0.72 -18.49 -13.44
C LEU A 82 0.64 -18.84 -12.84
N GLY A 83 0.71 -19.24 -11.57
CA GLY A 83 1.96 -19.48 -10.87
C GLY A 83 2.79 -20.61 -11.50
N GLU A 84 2.17 -21.70 -11.95
CA GLU A 84 2.90 -22.78 -12.63
C GLU A 84 3.44 -22.34 -14.01
N GLU A 85 2.71 -21.52 -14.74
CA GLU A 85 3.19 -20.95 -16.00
C GLU A 85 4.33 -19.97 -15.75
N HIS A 86 4.23 -19.15 -14.69
CA HIS A 86 5.31 -18.29 -14.24
C HIS A 86 6.58 -19.08 -13.95
N LEU A 87 6.50 -20.19 -13.19
CA LEU A 87 7.65 -21.06 -12.89
C LEU A 87 8.29 -21.64 -14.15
N LYS A 88 7.48 -22.05 -15.14
CA LYS A 88 7.97 -22.63 -16.40
C LYS A 88 8.59 -21.61 -17.35
N THR A 89 8.07 -20.39 -17.38
CA THR A 89 8.42 -19.39 -18.40
C THR A 89 9.30 -18.25 -17.89
N GLY A 90 9.38 -18.05 -16.58
CA GLY A 90 10.05 -16.90 -15.97
C GLY A 90 9.35 -15.57 -16.19
N LYS A 91 8.12 -15.56 -16.74
CA LYS A 91 7.33 -14.34 -16.97
C LYS A 91 6.65 -13.93 -15.66
N PRO A 92 6.85 -12.70 -15.15
CA PRO A 92 6.13 -12.23 -13.98
C PRO A 92 4.64 -12.06 -14.27
N ILE A 93 3.81 -12.17 -13.23
CA ILE A 93 2.36 -12.01 -13.31
C ILE A 93 2.04 -10.56 -12.99
N ILE A 94 1.54 -9.80 -13.95
CA ILE A 94 1.06 -8.41 -13.74
C ILE A 94 -0.46 -8.38 -13.70
N TYR A 95 -1.01 -7.67 -12.74
CA TYR A 95 -2.45 -7.57 -12.56
C TYR A 95 -2.83 -6.29 -11.79
N THR A 96 -4.11 -5.98 -11.76
CA THR A 96 -4.66 -4.86 -10.99
C THR A 96 -5.88 -5.29 -10.19
N SER A 97 -6.42 -4.39 -9.39
CA SER A 97 -7.65 -4.55 -8.63
C SER A 97 -8.55 -3.32 -8.80
N ALA A 98 -9.57 -3.17 -7.95
CA ALA A 98 -10.43 -1.98 -7.96
C ALA A 98 -9.69 -0.69 -7.53
N ASP A 99 -8.53 -0.81 -6.90
CA ASP A 99 -7.71 0.32 -6.47
C ASP A 99 -6.83 0.85 -7.63
N SER A 100 -6.27 2.05 -7.43
CA SER A 100 -5.28 2.64 -8.34
C SER A 100 -3.90 1.98 -8.16
N VAL A 101 -3.73 0.76 -8.68
CA VAL A 101 -2.53 -0.05 -8.45
C VAL A 101 -2.10 -0.84 -9.69
N LEU A 102 -0.79 -1.05 -9.83
CA LEU A 102 -0.19 -2.13 -10.59
C LEU A 102 0.44 -3.13 -9.62
N GLN A 103 0.06 -4.39 -9.69
CA GLN A 103 0.60 -5.44 -8.82
C GLN A 103 1.41 -6.43 -9.64
N ILE A 104 2.55 -6.87 -9.09
CA ILE A 104 3.47 -7.79 -9.76
C ILE A 104 3.71 -8.96 -8.83
N ALA A 105 3.21 -10.15 -9.20
CA ALA A 105 3.52 -11.37 -8.47
C ALA A 105 4.61 -12.15 -9.20
N ALA A 106 5.56 -12.65 -8.40
CA ALA A 106 6.64 -13.52 -8.87
C ALA A 106 7.10 -14.45 -7.76
N HIS A 107 7.59 -15.62 -8.14
CA HIS A 107 8.13 -16.61 -7.20
C HIS A 107 9.45 -16.12 -6.61
N GLU A 108 9.53 -16.10 -5.29
CA GLU A 108 10.61 -15.46 -4.54
C GLU A 108 11.99 -16.07 -4.83
N GLU A 109 12.06 -17.40 -4.98
CA GLU A 109 13.32 -18.10 -5.23
C GLU A 109 13.63 -18.22 -6.72
N VAL A 110 12.63 -18.51 -7.57
CA VAL A 110 12.85 -18.79 -8.99
C VAL A 110 13.03 -17.52 -9.81
N PHE A 111 12.21 -16.51 -9.58
CA PHE A 111 12.36 -15.21 -10.23
C PHE A 111 13.40 -14.35 -9.53
N GLY A 112 13.49 -14.46 -8.21
CA GLY A 112 14.35 -13.70 -7.33
C GLY A 112 13.65 -12.48 -6.72
N LEU A 113 13.74 -12.35 -5.39
CA LEU A 113 13.10 -11.28 -4.64
C LEU A 113 13.63 -9.90 -5.05
N GLU A 114 14.94 -9.74 -5.11
CA GLU A 114 15.57 -8.48 -5.52
C GLU A 114 15.19 -8.09 -6.96
N ARG A 115 15.15 -9.05 -7.87
CA ARG A 115 14.71 -8.82 -9.25
C ARG A 115 13.26 -8.36 -9.31
N LEU A 116 12.39 -8.91 -8.46
CA LEU A 116 11.00 -8.45 -8.34
C LEU A 116 10.93 -6.99 -7.87
N TYR A 117 11.74 -6.63 -6.88
CA TYR A 117 11.79 -5.25 -6.38
C TYR A 117 12.34 -4.27 -7.44
N GLU A 118 13.37 -4.65 -8.17
CA GLU A 118 13.88 -3.84 -9.29
C GLU A 118 12.83 -3.65 -10.39
N LEU A 119 12.11 -4.72 -10.75
CA LEU A 119 11.01 -4.63 -11.70
C LEU A 119 9.90 -3.69 -11.20
N CYS A 120 9.55 -3.75 -9.92
CA CYS A 120 8.56 -2.85 -9.34
C CYS A 120 9.01 -1.38 -9.39
N LYS A 121 10.29 -1.08 -9.16
CA LYS A 121 10.84 0.29 -9.31
C LYS A 121 10.75 0.77 -10.74
N ILE A 122 11.08 -0.06 -11.72
CA ILE A 122 10.92 0.26 -13.15
C ILE A 122 9.44 0.55 -13.46
N CYS A 123 8.54 -0.34 -13.03
CA CYS A 123 7.11 -0.16 -13.26
C CYS A 123 6.57 1.09 -12.57
N TYR A 124 7.06 1.43 -11.38
CA TYR A 124 6.68 2.65 -10.67
C TYR A 124 6.94 3.91 -11.51
N GLU A 125 8.08 4.01 -12.16
CA GLU A 125 8.37 5.14 -13.07
C GLU A 125 7.48 5.11 -14.32
N LEU A 126 7.23 3.93 -14.86
CA LEU A 126 6.42 3.76 -16.08
C LEU A 126 4.94 4.06 -15.89
N VAL A 127 4.39 3.89 -14.68
CA VAL A 127 2.97 4.15 -14.41
C VAL A 127 2.65 5.58 -14.00
N LYS A 128 3.64 6.42 -13.71
CA LYS A 128 3.43 7.84 -13.35
C LYS A 128 2.55 8.60 -14.34
N PRO A 129 2.76 8.49 -15.68
CA PRO A 129 1.91 9.17 -16.65
C PRO A 129 0.44 8.73 -16.65
N TYR A 130 0.14 7.59 -16.04
CA TYR A 130 -1.21 7.03 -15.89
C TYR A 130 -1.84 7.39 -14.55
N HIS A 131 -1.20 8.21 -13.73
CA HIS A 131 -1.67 8.60 -12.39
C HIS A 131 -1.98 7.42 -11.46
N ILE A 132 -1.23 6.33 -11.59
CA ILE A 132 -1.39 5.16 -10.73
C ILE A 132 -0.72 5.42 -9.38
N ALA A 133 -1.48 5.22 -8.32
CA ALA A 133 -1.05 5.55 -6.96
C ALA A 133 0.06 4.66 -6.40
N ARG A 134 0.07 3.37 -6.76
CA ARG A 134 1.03 2.39 -6.20
C ARG A 134 1.43 1.32 -7.19
N VAL A 135 2.68 0.84 -7.05
CA VAL A 135 3.12 -0.45 -7.58
C VAL A 135 3.43 -1.38 -6.40
N ILE A 136 2.94 -2.61 -6.45
CA ILE A 136 3.05 -3.54 -5.33
C ILE A 136 3.78 -4.82 -5.75
N ALA A 137 4.89 -5.12 -5.08
CA ALA A 137 5.53 -6.42 -5.14
C ALA A 137 4.75 -7.46 -4.33
N ARG A 138 4.40 -8.57 -4.97
CA ARG A 138 3.66 -9.69 -4.37
C ARG A 138 4.46 -10.99 -4.50
N PRO A 139 5.54 -11.17 -3.74
CA PRO A 139 6.30 -12.41 -3.78
C PRO A 139 5.48 -13.59 -3.23
N PHE A 140 5.73 -14.76 -3.80
CA PHE A 140 5.11 -16.00 -3.36
C PHE A 140 6.10 -17.16 -3.47
N VAL A 141 5.79 -18.25 -2.79
CA VAL A 141 6.52 -19.52 -2.83
C VAL A 141 5.55 -20.68 -3.08
N GLY A 142 6.07 -21.86 -3.35
CA GLY A 142 5.30 -23.07 -3.65
C GLY A 142 5.68 -23.65 -5.02
N THR A 143 5.15 -24.82 -5.35
CA THR A 143 5.49 -25.54 -6.58
C THR A 143 4.30 -25.83 -7.48
N ARG A 144 3.09 -25.78 -6.92
CA ARG A 144 1.82 -26.07 -7.59
C ARG A 144 0.71 -25.14 -7.11
N ALA A 145 -0.38 -25.10 -7.85
CA ALA A 145 -1.52 -24.21 -7.58
C ALA A 145 -2.07 -24.32 -6.15
N GLU A 146 -2.02 -25.53 -5.57
CA GLU A 146 -2.55 -25.82 -4.25
C GLU A 146 -1.65 -25.35 -3.10
N ASP A 147 -0.33 -25.23 -3.34
CA ASP A 147 0.65 -24.88 -2.32
C ASP A 147 1.23 -23.48 -2.47
N PHE A 148 0.81 -22.69 -3.47
CA PHE A 148 1.26 -21.32 -3.59
C PHE A 148 0.80 -20.45 -2.42
N VAL A 149 1.78 -19.86 -1.72
CA VAL A 149 1.55 -18.98 -0.57
C VAL A 149 2.32 -17.68 -0.76
N ARG A 150 1.63 -16.56 -0.56
CA ARG A 150 2.27 -15.24 -0.55
C ARG A 150 3.17 -15.11 0.67
N THR A 151 4.38 -14.59 0.48
CA THR A 151 5.32 -14.36 1.57
C THR A 151 5.06 -13.00 2.24
N GLY A 152 5.71 -12.80 3.39
CA GLY A 152 5.70 -11.52 4.10
C GLY A 152 6.54 -10.42 3.44
N ASN A 153 7.31 -10.74 2.38
CA ASN A 153 8.20 -9.82 1.66
C ASN A 153 7.47 -8.94 0.63
N ARG A 154 6.19 -8.67 0.89
CA ARG A 154 5.42 -7.65 0.15
C ARG A 154 6.09 -6.29 0.32
N HIS A 155 6.18 -5.54 -0.78
CA HIS A 155 6.64 -4.17 -0.76
C HIS A 155 5.77 -3.26 -1.64
N ASP A 156 5.34 -2.13 -1.08
CA ASP A 156 4.49 -1.15 -1.76
C ASP A 156 5.34 0.07 -2.15
N TYR A 157 5.41 0.36 -3.44
CA TYR A 157 6.00 1.57 -3.99
C TYR A 157 4.88 2.59 -4.20
N ALA A 158 4.64 3.44 -3.22
CA ALA A 158 3.62 4.48 -3.27
C ALA A 158 4.19 5.80 -3.78
N VAL A 159 3.37 6.61 -4.46
CA VAL A 159 3.73 7.99 -4.75
C VAL A 159 3.77 8.79 -3.45
N PRO A 160 4.72 9.72 -3.28
CA PRO A 160 4.72 10.60 -2.11
C PRO A 160 3.59 11.61 -2.20
N ALA A 161 3.18 12.15 -1.05
CA ALA A 161 2.22 13.25 -1.00
C ALA A 161 2.70 14.43 -1.87
N PRO A 162 1.78 15.09 -2.62
CA PRO A 162 2.13 16.15 -3.57
C PRO A 162 2.63 17.45 -2.92
N ALA A 163 2.50 17.57 -1.61
CA ALA A 163 2.98 18.70 -0.83
C ALA A 163 3.48 18.24 0.54
N ASP A 164 4.03 19.18 1.31
CA ASP A 164 4.49 18.90 2.68
C ASP A 164 3.31 18.66 3.61
N THR A 165 3.26 17.47 4.15
CA THR A 165 2.27 17.04 5.14
C THR A 165 2.58 17.60 6.53
N LEU A 166 1.66 17.42 7.48
CA LEU A 166 1.92 17.70 8.90
C LEU A 166 3.19 16.96 9.39
N LEU A 167 3.45 15.75 8.89
CA LEU A 167 4.62 14.94 9.26
C LEU A 167 5.92 15.64 8.84
N ASP A 168 5.98 16.12 7.58
CA ASP A 168 7.14 16.86 7.05
C ASP A 168 7.38 18.14 7.86
N LYS A 169 6.32 18.89 8.14
CA LYS A 169 6.39 20.15 8.87
C LYS A 169 6.84 19.96 10.32
N LEU A 170 6.36 18.89 10.99
CA LEU A 170 6.77 18.57 12.35
C LEU A 170 8.28 18.24 12.41
N VAL A 171 8.75 17.38 11.50
CA VAL A 171 10.18 17.03 11.44
C VAL A 171 11.04 18.25 11.09
N ALA A 172 10.61 19.09 10.15
CA ALA A 172 11.30 20.32 9.80
C ALA A 172 11.38 21.33 10.98
N ALA A 173 10.39 21.31 11.88
CA ALA A 173 10.37 22.11 13.11
C ALA A 173 11.20 21.50 14.27
N GLY A 174 11.93 20.40 14.03
CA GLY A 174 12.74 19.72 15.06
C GLY A 174 11.96 18.72 15.93
N GLY A 175 10.71 18.43 15.60
CA GLY A 175 9.91 17.37 16.23
C GLY A 175 10.19 16.00 15.62
N SER A 176 9.50 14.99 16.09
CA SER A 176 9.65 13.60 15.64
C SER A 176 8.34 12.95 15.28
N VAL A 177 8.37 12.06 14.29
CA VAL A 177 7.22 11.24 13.87
C VAL A 177 7.55 9.77 14.02
N TYR A 178 6.76 9.08 14.84
CA TYR A 178 6.85 7.66 15.14
C TYR A 178 5.70 6.94 14.44
N ALA A 179 6.00 6.31 13.31
CA ALA A 179 5.02 5.62 12.48
C ALA A 179 4.86 4.16 12.90
N VAL A 180 3.64 3.71 13.14
CA VAL A 180 3.33 2.33 13.51
C VAL A 180 2.52 1.65 12.42
N GLY A 181 2.88 0.41 12.08
CA GLY A 181 2.21 -0.38 11.07
C GLY A 181 2.46 0.16 9.66
N LYS A 182 1.40 0.42 8.90
CA LYS A 182 1.48 0.84 7.50
C LYS A 182 1.73 2.34 7.27
N ILE A 183 1.77 3.13 8.32
CA ILE A 183 1.88 4.59 8.18
C ILE A 183 3.13 4.99 7.37
N ALA A 184 4.29 4.39 7.63
CA ALA A 184 5.50 4.70 6.90
C ALA A 184 5.36 4.46 5.38
N ASP A 185 4.75 3.34 4.98
CA ASP A 185 4.52 3.01 3.58
C ASP A 185 3.51 3.96 2.91
N ILE A 186 2.47 4.36 3.63
CA ILE A 186 1.44 5.30 3.14
C ILE A 186 2.05 6.67 2.81
N PHE A 187 3.03 7.10 3.59
CA PHE A 187 3.74 8.36 3.37
C PHE A 187 5.06 8.20 2.58
N ALA A 188 5.28 7.04 1.95
CA ALA A 188 6.52 6.73 1.22
C ALA A 188 7.78 7.01 2.06
N HIS A 189 7.72 6.75 3.35
CA HIS A 189 8.75 7.01 4.39
C HIS A 189 9.12 8.49 4.56
N ARG A 190 8.40 9.41 3.93
CA ARG A 190 8.65 10.84 4.03
C ARG A 190 8.07 11.41 5.32
N GLY A 191 8.81 12.28 6.00
CA GLY A 191 8.39 12.86 7.27
C GLY A 191 8.34 11.84 8.44
N ILE A 192 9.03 10.71 8.34
CA ILE A 192 9.06 9.66 9.38
C ILE A 192 10.43 9.63 10.05
N THR A 193 10.45 9.78 11.39
CA THR A 193 11.68 9.70 12.18
C THR A 193 11.98 8.26 12.59
N LYS A 194 10.96 7.50 13.01
CA LYS A 194 11.09 6.10 13.42
C LYS A 194 9.89 5.29 12.99
N HIS A 195 10.13 4.05 12.54
CA HIS A 195 9.09 3.14 12.10
C HIS A 195 9.06 1.87 12.96
N TYR A 196 7.87 1.46 13.37
CA TYR A 196 7.57 0.23 14.09
C TYR A 196 6.70 -0.66 13.20
N PRO A 197 7.29 -1.56 12.43
CA PRO A 197 6.54 -2.48 11.57
C PRO A 197 5.73 -3.45 12.43
N ALA A 198 4.41 -3.49 12.21
CA ALA A 198 3.51 -4.40 12.89
C ALA A 198 2.29 -4.71 12.02
N SER A 199 1.69 -5.88 12.22
CA SER A 199 0.48 -6.32 11.52
C SER A 199 -0.38 -7.17 12.45
N GLY A 200 -1.70 -6.97 12.41
CA GLY A 200 -2.67 -7.55 13.34
C GLY A 200 -2.84 -6.70 14.59
N LEU A 201 -4.07 -6.67 15.10
CA LEU A 201 -4.51 -5.71 16.13
C LEU A 201 -3.62 -5.70 17.38
N ASP A 202 -3.33 -6.88 17.95
CA ASP A 202 -2.53 -6.99 19.18
C ASP A 202 -1.10 -6.45 19.00
N LYS A 203 -0.47 -6.79 17.87
CA LYS A 203 0.90 -6.34 17.57
C LYS A 203 0.95 -4.85 17.27
N LEU A 204 -0.05 -4.31 16.57
CA LEU A 204 -0.17 -2.87 16.31
C LEU A 204 -0.35 -2.10 17.63
N PHE A 205 -1.19 -2.62 18.53
CA PHE A 205 -1.41 -2.00 19.83
C PHE A 205 -0.14 -2.02 20.70
N ALA A 206 0.54 -3.16 20.78
CA ALA A 206 1.81 -3.28 21.51
C ALA A 206 2.89 -2.33 20.95
N ALA A 207 3.02 -2.26 19.62
CA ALA A 207 3.96 -1.35 18.96
C ALA A 207 3.60 0.13 19.18
N ALA A 208 2.30 0.46 19.22
CA ALA A 208 1.85 1.82 19.52
C ALA A 208 2.20 2.22 20.96
N LEU A 209 1.98 1.35 21.93
CA LEU A 209 2.39 1.59 23.34
C LEU A 209 3.91 1.78 23.45
N GLN A 210 4.70 0.94 22.78
CA GLN A 210 6.15 1.08 22.74
C GLN A 210 6.55 2.43 22.12
N ALA A 211 5.96 2.81 20.99
CA ALA A 211 6.23 4.08 20.35
C ALA A 211 5.93 5.27 21.25
N VAL A 212 4.81 5.24 21.97
CA VAL A 212 4.45 6.30 22.95
C VAL A 212 5.46 6.39 24.10
N GLN A 213 5.94 5.24 24.61
CA GLN A 213 6.92 5.22 25.70
C GLN A 213 8.30 5.73 25.27
N GLU A 214 8.67 5.54 24.01
CA GLU A 214 9.98 5.92 23.48
C GLU A 214 9.99 7.32 22.85
N ALA A 215 8.83 7.86 22.51
CA ALA A 215 8.72 9.13 21.83
C ALA A 215 9.17 10.29 22.75
N PRO A 216 10.11 11.14 22.30
CA PRO A 216 10.50 12.34 23.05
C PRO A 216 9.39 13.40 23.02
N ASP A 217 9.56 14.47 23.78
CA ASP A 217 8.70 15.63 23.70
C ASP A 217 8.65 16.19 22.25
N ASN A 218 7.55 16.82 21.90
CA ASN A 218 7.27 17.31 20.53
C ASN A 218 7.25 16.21 19.47
N SER A 219 6.69 15.05 19.83
CA SER A 219 6.53 13.93 18.91
C SER A 219 5.07 13.68 18.55
N LEU A 220 4.86 13.13 17.34
CA LEU A 220 3.61 12.54 16.91
C LEU A 220 3.79 11.02 16.81
N VAL A 221 2.98 10.25 17.53
CA VAL A 221 2.84 8.81 17.30
C VAL A 221 1.62 8.59 16.41
N PHE A 222 1.85 8.09 15.22
CA PHE A 222 0.81 7.84 14.22
C PHE A 222 0.66 6.35 13.97
N VAL A 223 -0.52 5.81 14.29
CA VAL A 223 -0.85 4.39 14.11
C VAL A 223 -2.11 4.22 13.26
N ASN A 224 -2.13 3.17 12.46
CA ASN A 224 -3.27 2.77 11.66
C ASN A 224 -3.68 1.36 12.06
N PHE A 225 -4.83 1.22 12.72
CA PHE A 225 -5.43 -0.06 13.10
C PHE A 225 -6.27 -0.61 11.94
N VAL A 226 -5.59 -1.20 10.96
CA VAL A 226 -6.15 -1.64 9.67
C VAL A 226 -7.29 -2.64 9.82
N ASP A 227 -7.30 -3.42 10.90
CA ASP A 227 -8.31 -4.45 11.14
C ASP A 227 -9.72 -3.85 11.28
N PHE A 228 -9.85 -2.65 11.84
CA PHE A 228 -11.14 -1.96 11.93
C PHE A 228 -11.72 -1.62 10.56
N ASP A 229 -10.88 -1.26 9.60
CA ASP A 229 -11.31 -1.05 8.22
C ASP A 229 -11.52 -2.38 7.48
N SER A 230 -10.49 -3.21 7.42
CA SER A 230 -10.45 -4.40 6.56
C SER A 230 -11.41 -5.51 6.99
N SER A 231 -11.66 -5.66 8.29
CA SER A 231 -12.51 -6.72 8.84
C SER A 231 -13.92 -6.28 9.13
N PHE A 232 -14.13 -5.00 9.47
CA PHE A 232 -15.42 -4.46 9.91
C PHE A 232 -15.92 -3.34 9.00
N GLY A 233 -15.14 -2.31 8.73
CA GLY A 233 -15.55 -1.12 7.98
C GLY A 233 -16.05 -1.43 6.57
N HIS A 234 -15.34 -2.23 5.80
CA HIS A 234 -15.77 -2.68 4.48
C HIS A 234 -17.07 -3.50 4.49
N ARG A 235 -17.39 -4.14 5.58
CA ARG A 235 -18.61 -4.94 5.77
C ARG A 235 -19.73 -4.14 6.41
N ARG A 236 -19.46 -2.91 6.86
CA ARG A 236 -20.34 -2.08 7.67
C ARG A 236 -20.82 -2.80 8.94
N ASP A 237 -19.92 -3.61 9.51
CA ASP A 237 -20.11 -4.35 10.74
C ASP A 237 -19.75 -3.43 11.92
N VAL A 238 -20.72 -3.16 12.78
CA VAL A 238 -20.61 -2.22 13.91
C VAL A 238 -20.73 -2.90 15.27
N GLU A 239 -20.88 -4.25 15.32
CA GLU A 239 -21.03 -5.05 16.54
C GLU A 239 -19.70 -5.56 17.11
#